data_b7543230877e7dab79370d90da8f86ea
#
_entry.id   b7543230877e7dab79370d90da8f86ea
#
_cell.length_a   1.000
_cell.length_b   1.000
_cell.length_c   1.000
_cell.angle_alpha   90.00
_cell.angle_beta   90.00
_cell.angle_gamma   90.00
#
_symmetry.space_group_name_H-M   'P 1'
#
loop_
_entity.id
_entity.type
_entity.pdbx_description
1 polymer ?
#
loop_
_entity_poly.entity_id
_entity_poly.type
_entity_poly.pdbx_seq_one_letter_code
_entity_poly.pdbx_strand_id
1 'polypeptide(L)'
;SSALNRLGNSVVVYHKTLKSFLAELELAIVQLKAGSTAVAEKELYLLAHSLKGSASSLGIVCLAEPAAAIEQSIKQKTALDLPRAVEKFIADAEVFIRFAPVLLAETAPEVNKPETELPDDVELGALLAELHSSLQSFNMSALDRFAQLKPALHQLNPEWLSSLERALDQLDFIQALLYTEQYQTLLKGSN
;
A
#
# COMPACT_ATOMS: atom_id res chain seq x y z
N SER A 1 3.42 0.35 -14.42
CA SER A 1 2.03 0.82 -14.50
C SER A 1 1.91 2.22 -13.88
N SER A 2 0.92 3.03 -14.31
CA SER A 2 0.75 4.41 -13.84
C SER A 2 0.42 4.51 -12.34
N ALA A 3 -0.12 3.46 -11.73
CA ALA A 3 -0.46 3.40 -10.31
C ALA A 3 0.81 3.26 -9.45
N LEU A 4 1.75 2.39 -9.83
CA LEU A 4 3.03 2.25 -9.13
C LEU A 4 3.84 3.54 -9.19
N ASN A 5 3.86 4.24 -10.32
CA ASN A 5 4.55 5.54 -10.43
C ASN A 5 4.01 6.58 -9.44
N ARG A 6 2.70 6.60 -9.22
CA ARG A 6 2.07 7.51 -8.24
C ARG A 6 2.42 7.18 -6.79
N LEU A 7 2.73 5.92 -6.50
CA LEU A 7 3.13 5.41 -5.18
C LEU A 7 4.66 5.22 -5.07
N GLY A 8 5.43 6.01 -5.82
CA GLY A 8 6.89 6.03 -5.74
C GLY A 8 7.56 4.77 -6.28
N ASN A 9 6.91 4.03 -7.17
CA ASN A 9 7.36 2.75 -7.73
C ASN A 9 7.56 1.61 -6.70
N SER A 10 7.08 1.78 -5.47
CA SER A 10 7.19 0.76 -4.44
C SER A 10 6.01 -0.21 -4.48
N VAL A 11 6.30 -1.47 -4.73
CA VAL A 11 5.33 -2.58 -4.71
C VAL A 11 4.80 -2.80 -3.28
N VAL A 12 5.67 -2.65 -2.27
CA VAL A 12 5.30 -2.78 -0.85
C VAL A 12 4.26 -1.73 -0.46
N VAL A 13 4.49 -0.46 -0.85
CA VAL A 13 3.53 0.62 -0.61
C VAL A 13 2.22 0.37 -1.34
N TYR A 14 2.28 -0.08 -2.59
CA TYR A 14 1.09 -0.43 -3.37
C TYR A 14 0.26 -1.51 -2.65
N HIS A 15 0.89 -2.59 -2.19
CA HIS A 15 0.22 -3.67 -1.46
C HIS A 15 -0.39 -3.20 -0.13
N LYS A 16 0.35 -2.40 0.65
CA LYS A 16 -0.15 -1.84 1.91
C LYS A 16 -1.38 -0.96 1.67
N THR A 17 -1.30 -0.07 0.68
CA THR A 17 -2.41 0.81 0.30
C THR A 17 -3.61 0.03 -0.25
N LEU A 18 -3.38 -1.00 -1.07
CA LEU A 18 -4.44 -1.86 -1.60
C LEU A 18 -5.14 -2.64 -0.48
N LYS A 19 -4.40 -3.19 0.49
CA LYS A 19 -4.99 -3.88 1.66
C LYS A 19 -5.84 -2.94 2.51
N SER A 20 -5.36 -1.71 2.77
CA SER A 20 -6.14 -0.70 3.50
C SER A 20 -7.40 -0.31 2.73
N PHE A 21 -7.30 -0.14 1.41
CA PHE A 21 -8.44 0.17 0.55
C PHE A 21 -9.49 -0.96 0.53
N LEU A 22 -9.06 -2.22 0.54
CA LEU A 22 -9.99 -3.37 0.60
C LEU A 22 -10.80 -3.37 1.90
N ALA A 23 -10.17 -3.10 3.04
CA ALA A 23 -10.87 -2.98 4.32
C ALA A 23 -11.87 -1.80 4.32
N GLU A 24 -11.48 -0.65 3.78
CA GLU A 24 -12.37 0.50 3.59
C GLU A 24 -13.56 0.14 2.68
N LEU A 25 -13.31 -0.58 1.61
CA LEU A 25 -14.32 -0.99 0.63
C LEU A 25 -15.35 -1.96 1.22
N GLU A 26 -14.91 -2.93 2.02
CA GLU A 26 -15.81 -3.86 2.73
C GLU A 26 -16.75 -3.11 3.68
N LEU A 27 -16.23 -2.18 4.47
CA LEU A 27 -17.04 -1.33 5.36
C LEU A 27 -18.01 -0.45 4.57
N ALA A 28 -17.59 0.12 3.47
CA ALA A 28 -18.42 0.93 2.60
C ALA A 28 -19.60 0.14 2.02
N ILE A 29 -19.36 -1.10 1.56
CA ILE A 29 -20.42 -1.98 1.06
C ILE A 29 -21.48 -2.25 2.14
N VAL A 30 -21.05 -2.52 3.39
CA VAL A 30 -21.98 -2.73 4.51
C VAL A 30 -22.84 -1.49 4.74
N GLN A 31 -22.24 -0.31 4.77
CA GLN A 31 -22.95 0.96 4.94
C GLN A 31 -23.94 1.22 3.79
N LEU A 32 -23.51 1.01 2.56
CA LEU A 32 -24.36 1.23 1.38
C LEU A 32 -25.53 0.24 1.30
N LYS A 33 -25.34 -1.02 1.71
CA LYS A 33 -26.40 -2.05 1.77
C LYS A 33 -27.40 -1.82 2.89
N ALA A 34 -26.98 -1.17 3.99
CA ALA A 34 -27.88 -0.83 5.10
C ALA A 34 -28.99 0.17 4.70
N GLY A 35 -28.90 0.73 3.52
CA GLY A 35 -29.90 1.57 2.87
C GLY A 35 -29.58 3.05 2.89
N SER A 36 -29.80 3.69 1.77
CA SER A 36 -29.55 5.14 1.55
C SER A 36 -30.39 6.06 2.44
N THR A 37 -31.41 5.54 3.13
CA THR A 37 -32.23 6.28 4.12
C THR A 37 -31.53 6.43 5.47
N ALA A 38 -30.55 5.59 5.78
CA ALA A 38 -29.81 5.63 7.04
C ALA A 38 -28.55 6.52 6.98
N VAL A 39 -28.01 6.78 5.77
CA VAL A 39 -26.83 7.61 5.55
C VAL A 39 -27.29 8.96 5.03
N ALA A 40 -26.93 10.05 5.72
CA ALA A 40 -27.23 11.38 5.23
C ALA A 40 -26.55 11.61 3.87
N GLU A 41 -27.22 12.34 2.95
CA GLU A 41 -26.71 12.62 1.59
C GLU A 41 -25.27 13.15 1.61
N LYS A 42 -24.95 13.98 2.61
CA LYS A 42 -23.60 14.50 2.84
C LYS A 42 -22.58 13.41 3.16
N GLU A 43 -22.95 12.44 3.99
CA GLU A 43 -22.05 11.32 4.36
C GLU A 43 -21.82 10.40 3.18
N LEU A 44 -22.88 10.12 2.40
CA LEU A 44 -22.77 9.35 1.16
C LEU A 44 -21.86 10.04 0.13
N TYR A 45 -21.97 11.36 0.01
CA TYR A 45 -21.08 12.16 -0.84
C TYR A 45 -19.62 12.03 -0.41
N LEU A 46 -19.34 12.20 0.90
CA LEU A 46 -17.98 12.10 1.43
C LEU A 46 -17.39 10.69 1.25
N LEU A 47 -18.20 9.67 1.49
CA LEU A 47 -17.81 8.28 1.27
C LEU A 47 -17.46 8.02 -0.21
N ALA A 48 -18.33 8.43 -1.13
CA ALA A 48 -18.07 8.28 -2.57
C ALA A 48 -16.84 9.05 -3.02
N HIS A 49 -16.62 10.25 -2.47
CA HIS A 49 -15.45 11.08 -2.76
C HIS A 49 -14.14 10.41 -2.30
N SER A 50 -14.12 9.87 -1.07
CA SER A 50 -12.98 9.13 -0.52
C SER A 50 -12.67 7.90 -1.37
N LEU A 51 -13.66 7.05 -1.63
CA LEU A 51 -13.52 5.83 -2.42
C LEU A 51 -13.03 6.11 -3.84
N LYS A 52 -13.55 7.16 -4.49
CA LYS A 52 -13.08 7.59 -5.81
C LYS A 52 -11.61 7.99 -5.77
N GLY A 53 -11.20 8.76 -4.76
CA GLY A 53 -9.81 9.20 -4.58
C GLY A 53 -8.85 8.03 -4.39
N SER A 54 -9.17 7.13 -3.46
CA SER A 54 -8.38 5.92 -3.17
C SER A 54 -8.29 5.00 -4.37
N ALA A 55 -9.41 4.70 -5.03
CA ALA A 55 -9.45 3.87 -6.24
C ALA A 55 -8.65 4.48 -7.40
N SER A 56 -8.75 5.80 -7.61
CA SER A 56 -7.99 6.50 -8.64
C SER A 56 -6.48 6.46 -8.39
N SER A 57 -6.06 6.59 -7.13
CA SER A 57 -4.64 6.52 -6.74
C SER A 57 -4.07 5.13 -6.99
N LEU A 58 -4.84 4.09 -6.72
CA LEU A 58 -4.49 2.70 -6.97
C LEU A 58 -4.67 2.27 -8.45
N GLY A 59 -5.24 3.13 -9.30
CA GLY A 59 -5.51 2.82 -10.71
C GLY A 59 -6.67 1.84 -10.94
N ILE A 60 -7.59 1.73 -9.97
CA ILE A 60 -8.76 0.84 -10.00
C ILE A 60 -9.93 1.58 -10.66
N VAL A 61 -9.88 1.67 -11.98
CA VAL A 61 -10.85 2.44 -12.78
C VAL A 61 -12.28 1.92 -12.61
N CYS A 62 -12.45 0.59 -12.52
CA CYS A 62 -13.75 -0.05 -12.35
C CYS A 62 -14.48 0.36 -11.05
N LEU A 63 -13.79 0.91 -10.05
CA LEU A 63 -14.39 1.46 -8.84
C LEU A 63 -14.39 2.99 -8.81
N ALA A 64 -13.40 3.62 -9.43
CA ALA A 64 -13.32 5.07 -9.48
C ALA A 64 -14.48 5.71 -10.26
N GLU A 65 -14.85 5.13 -11.39
CA GLU A 65 -15.95 5.62 -12.23
C GLU A 65 -17.33 5.50 -11.56
N PRO A 66 -17.74 4.35 -11.01
CA PRO A 66 -19.01 4.25 -10.29
C PRO A 66 -19.07 5.13 -9.03
N ALA A 67 -17.96 5.28 -8.29
CA ALA A 67 -17.89 6.21 -7.17
C ALA A 67 -18.08 7.67 -7.62
N ALA A 68 -17.48 8.06 -8.75
CA ALA A 68 -17.69 9.38 -9.36
C ALA A 68 -19.15 9.59 -9.78
N ALA A 69 -19.84 8.55 -10.29
CA ALA A 69 -21.24 8.63 -10.65
C ALA A 69 -22.15 8.89 -9.44
N ILE A 70 -21.88 8.27 -8.29
CA ILE A 70 -22.58 8.57 -7.02
C ILE A 70 -22.37 10.04 -6.63
N GLU A 71 -21.12 10.50 -6.60
CA GLU A 71 -20.78 11.89 -6.28
C GLU A 71 -21.51 12.88 -7.21
N GLN A 72 -21.56 12.58 -8.50
CA GLN A 72 -22.19 13.42 -9.50
C GLN A 72 -23.72 13.44 -9.36
N SER A 73 -24.35 12.27 -9.11
CA SER A 73 -25.80 12.17 -8.90
C SER A 73 -26.26 13.00 -7.71
N ILE A 74 -25.47 13.01 -6.62
CA ILE A 74 -25.73 13.86 -5.45
C ILE A 74 -25.57 15.34 -5.79
N LYS A 75 -24.50 15.75 -6.48
CA LYS A 75 -24.28 17.14 -6.88
C LYS A 75 -25.36 17.68 -7.79
N GLN A 76 -25.84 16.86 -8.73
CA GLN A 76 -26.85 17.24 -9.71
C GLN A 76 -28.28 17.06 -9.20
N LYS A 77 -28.46 16.53 -7.98
CA LYS A 77 -29.77 16.20 -7.39
C LYS A 77 -30.63 15.30 -8.28
N THR A 78 -30.01 14.40 -9.02
CA THR A 78 -30.68 13.41 -9.88
C THR A 78 -31.09 12.20 -9.05
N ALA A 79 -32.18 12.34 -8.30
CA ALA A 79 -32.67 11.31 -7.38
C ALA A 79 -32.95 9.95 -8.02
N LEU A 80 -33.22 9.90 -9.32
CA LEU A 80 -33.51 8.66 -10.06
C LEU A 80 -32.25 7.86 -10.39
N ASP A 81 -31.09 8.52 -10.51
CA ASP A 81 -29.84 7.87 -10.90
C ASP A 81 -29.02 7.37 -9.71
N LEU A 82 -29.24 7.97 -8.53
CA LEU A 82 -28.45 7.66 -7.33
C LEU A 82 -28.58 6.20 -6.88
N PRO A 83 -29.78 5.58 -6.74
CA PRO A 83 -29.91 4.18 -6.34
C PRO A 83 -29.18 3.25 -7.32
N ARG A 84 -29.31 3.50 -8.62
CA ARG A 84 -28.66 2.72 -9.66
C ARG A 84 -27.13 2.84 -9.62
N ALA A 85 -26.63 4.05 -9.36
CA ALA A 85 -25.19 4.27 -9.23
C ALA A 85 -24.62 3.54 -7.99
N VAL A 86 -25.35 3.53 -6.87
CA VAL A 86 -24.98 2.80 -5.65
C VAL A 86 -25.00 1.30 -5.89
N GLU A 87 -26.06 0.75 -6.49
CA GLU A 87 -26.14 -0.67 -6.82
C GLU A 87 -25.00 -1.13 -7.72
N LYS A 88 -24.70 -0.32 -8.76
CA LYS A 88 -23.57 -0.61 -9.65
C LYS A 88 -22.24 -0.60 -8.91
N PHE A 89 -22.01 0.40 -8.05
CA PHE A 89 -20.78 0.46 -7.24
C PHE A 89 -20.64 -0.77 -6.37
N ILE A 90 -21.70 -1.19 -5.66
CA ILE A 90 -21.68 -2.38 -4.79
C ILE A 90 -21.34 -3.63 -5.62
N ALA A 91 -21.98 -3.83 -6.77
CA ALA A 91 -21.72 -4.98 -7.63
C ALA A 91 -20.26 -5.03 -8.11
N ASP A 92 -19.73 -3.91 -8.60
CA ASP A 92 -18.33 -3.82 -9.06
C ASP A 92 -17.34 -4.01 -7.90
N ALA A 93 -17.67 -3.48 -6.72
CA ALA A 93 -16.84 -3.63 -5.51
C ALA A 93 -16.78 -5.09 -5.02
N GLU A 94 -17.89 -5.80 -4.99
CA GLU A 94 -17.94 -7.22 -4.63
C GLU A 94 -17.13 -8.09 -5.61
N VAL A 95 -17.21 -7.79 -6.89
CA VAL A 95 -16.37 -8.46 -7.91
C VAL A 95 -14.90 -8.15 -7.66
N PHE A 96 -14.55 -6.90 -7.41
CA PHE A 96 -13.16 -6.49 -7.15
C PHE A 96 -12.60 -7.18 -5.90
N ILE A 97 -13.31 -7.19 -4.78
CA ILE A 97 -12.89 -7.85 -3.54
C ILE A 97 -12.61 -9.35 -3.77
N ARG A 98 -13.43 -10.02 -4.58
CA ARG A 98 -13.23 -11.44 -4.93
C ARG A 98 -11.94 -11.69 -5.69
N PHE A 99 -11.52 -10.77 -6.57
CA PHE A 99 -10.31 -10.89 -7.38
C PHE A 99 -9.06 -10.26 -6.73
N ALA A 100 -9.21 -9.43 -5.71
CA ALA A 100 -8.12 -8.74 -5.05
C ALA A 100 -7.02 -9.66 -4.50
N PRO A 101 -7.32 -10.86 -3.94
CA PRO A 101 -6.27 -11.81 -3.51
C PRO A 101 -5.34 -12.25 -4.65
N VAL A 102 -5.88 -12.40 -5.87
CA VAL A 102 -5.09 -12.76 -7.05
C VAL A 102 -4.14 -11.61 -7.40
N LEU A 103 -4.63 -10.37 -7.40
CA LEU A 103 -3.80 -9.19 -7.64
C LEU A 103 -2.69 -9.04 -6.61
N LEU A 104 -2.99 -9.31 -5.34
CA LEU A 104 -1.99 -9.28 -4.26
C LEU A 104 -0.96 -10.41 -4.41
N ALA A 105 -1.34 -11.57 -4.93
CA ALA A 105 -0.43 -12.68 -5.17
C ALA A 105 0.46 -12.45 -6.41
N GLU A 106 -0.11 -11.94 -7.51
CA GLU A 106 0.62 -11.68 -8.76
C GLU A 106 1.59 -10.50 -8.67
N THR A 107 1.23 -9.50 -7.86
CA THR A 107 2.07 -8.33 -7.62
C THR A 107 2.88 -8.45 -6.33
N ALA A 108 2.80 -9.59 -5.62
CA ALA A 108 3.72 -9.85 -4.53
C ALA A 108 5.14 -9.66 -5.07
N PRO A 109 5.99 -8.86 -4.41
CA PRO A 109 7.39 -8.88 -4.75
C PRO A 109 7.76 -10.36 -4.77
N GLU A 110 8.35 -10.84 -5.87
CA GLU A 110 8.98 -12.14 -5.85
C GLU A 110 9.95 -12.10 -4.67
N VAL A 111 9.47 -12.58 -3.54
CA VAL A 111 10.38 -13.10 -2.53
C VAL A 111 10.96 -14.28 -3.25
N ASN A 112 12.08 -14.05 -3.96
CA ASN A 112 12.96 -15.14 -4.34
C ASN A 112 13.02 -15.96 -3.08
N LYS A 113 12.41 -17.18 -3.12
CA LYS A 113 12.63 -18.15 -2.07
C LYS A 113 14.12 -18.09 -1.83
N PRO A 114 14.58 -17.76 -0.65
CA PRO A 114 15.99 -17.87 -0.39
C PRO A 114 16.33 -19.34 -0.65
N GLU A 115 16.95 -19.61 -1.77
CA GLU A 115 17.98 -20.62 -1.77
C GLU A 115 18.92 -20.14 -0.68
N THR A 116 19.01 -20.91 0.36
CA THR A 116 19.53 -20.62 1.68
C THR A 116 21.05 -20.45 1.65
N GLU A 117 21.53 -19.46 0.91
CA GLU A 117 22.86 -18.92 1.09
C GLU A 117 22.67 -17.48 1.57
N LEU A 118 23.08 -17.24 2.81
CA LEU A 118 23.22 -15.86 3.32
C LEU A 118 24.08 -15.11 2.31
N PRO A 119 23.66 -13.90 1.87
CA PRO A 119 24.54 -13.05 1.08
C PRO A 119 25.86 -12.92 1.83
N ASP A 120 26.98 -13.04 1.13
CA ASP A 120 28.27 -12.82 1.75
C ASP A 120 28.37 -11.39 2.32
N ASP A 121 29.31 -11.15 3.22
CA ASP A 121 29.43 -9.85 3.88
C ASP A 121 29.60 -8.68 2.90
N VAL A 122 30.12 -8.95 1.70
CA VAL A 122 30.33 -7.97 0.63
C VAL A 122 28.99 -7.64 -0.04
N GLU A 123 28.19 -8.65 -0.38
CA GLU A 123 26.89 -8.49 -1.00
C GLU A 123 25.88 -7.83 -0.04
N LEU A 124 25.88 -8.24 1.23
CA LEU A 124 25.07 -7.62 2.28
C LEU A 124 25.43 -6.14 2.46
N GLY A 125 26.73 -5.81 2.46
CA GLY A 125 27.23 -4.44 2.56
C GLY A 125 26.77 -3.57 1.38
N ALA A 126 26.78 -4.12 0.16
CA ALA A 126 26.28 -3.42 -1.04
C ALA A 126 24.79 -3.14 -0.98
N LEU A 127 23.99 -4.13 -0.61
CA LEU A 127 22.53 -4.01 -0.46
C LEU A 127 22.14 -3.01 0.65
N LEU A 128 22.85 -3.00 1.76
CA LEU A 128 22.67 -2.02 2.83
C LEU A 128 23.05 -0.60 2.39
N ALA A 129 24.09 -0.45 1.56
CA ALA A 129 24.46 0.85 0.98
C ALA A 129 23.40 1.38 0.01
N GLU A 130 22.79 0.51 -0.77
CA GLU A 130 21.69 0.88 -1.66
C GLU A 130 20.43 1.27 -0.88
N LEU A 131 20.09 0.54 0.20
CA LEU A 131 19.00 0.91 1.11
C LEU A 131 19.27 2.29 1.71
N HIS A 132 20.47 2.52 2.23
CA HIS A 132 20.90 3.79 2.81
C HIS A 132 20.76 4.96 1.80
N SER A 133 21.25 4.78 0.56
CA SER A 133 21.11 5.79 -0.50
C SER A 133 19.65 6.10 -0.84
N SER A 134 18.80 5.08 -0.86
CA SER A 134 17.36 5.25 -1.10
C SER A 134 16.69 6.02 0.03
N LEU A 135 17.07 5.77 1.29
CA LEU A 135 16.59 6.50 2.46
C LEU A 135 17.04 7.96 2.46
N GLN A 136 18.31 8.24 2.10
CA GLN A 136 18.83 9.62 2.00
C GLN A 136 18.08 10.45 0.96
N SER A 137 17.66 9.84 -0.14
CA SER A 137 16.88 10.50 -1.19
C SER A 137 15.38 10.51 -0.94
N PHE A 138 14.91 10.08 0.22
CA PHE A 138 13.49 9.93 0.57
C PHE A 138 12.72 9.14 -0.49
N ASN A 139 13.36 8.14 -1.09
CA ASN A 139 12.79 7.34 -2.17
C ASN A 139 12.02 6.14 -1.59
N MET A 140 10.75 6.01 -1.96
CA MET A 140 9.89 4.92 -1.52
C MET A 140 10.39 3.53 -1.92
N SER A 141 11.30 3.41 -2.90
CA SER A 141 11.97 2.15 -3.24
C SER A 141 12.81 1.58 -2.08
N ALA A 142 13.12 2.38 -1.06
CA ALA A 142 13.73 1.91 0.18
C ALA A 142 12.93 0.78 0.85
N LEU A 143 11.59 0.81 0.75
CA LEU A 143 10.72 -0.23 1.32
C LEU A 143 10.85 -1.56 0.58
N ASP A 144 10.98 -1.52 -0.75
CA ASP A 144 11.17 -2.73 -1.55
C ASP A 144 12.56 -3.34 -1.30
N ARG A 145 13.59 -2.49 -1.19
CA ARG A 145 14.96 -2.92 -0.85
C ARG A 145 15.04 -3.52 0.55
N PHE A 146 14.37 -2.91 1.51
CA PHE A 146 14.27 -3.45 2.86
C PHE A 146 13.57 -4.82 2.88
N ALA A 147 12.49 -4.98 2.13
CA ALA A 147 11.77 -6.26 2.03
C ALA A 147 12.67 -7.38 1.48
N GLN A 148 13.57 -7.08 0.55
CA GLN A 148 14.57 -8.02 0.01
C GLN A 148 15.64 -8.39 1.06
N LEU A 149 16.08 -7.41 1.86
CA LEU A 149 17.11 -7.61 2.91
C LEU A 149 16.58 -8.27 4.17
N LYS A 150 15.30 -8.14 4.45
CA LYS A 150 14.67 -8.58 5.70
C LYS A 150 14.98 -10.02 6.09
N PRO A 151 14.95 -11.03 5.19
CA PRO A 151 15.27 -12.42 5.55
C PRO A 151 16.71 -12.61 6.04
N ALA A 152 17.68 -11.96 5.39
CA ALA A 152 19.08 -12.01 5.78
C ALA A 152 19.34 -11.27 7.10
N LEU A 153 18.78 -10.10 7.26
CA LEU A 153 18.94 -9.28 8.46
C LEU A 153 18.27 -9.90 9.69
N HIS A 154 17.18 -10.63 9.52
CA HIS A 154 16.50 -11.32 10.61
C HIS A 154 17.40 -12.37 11.30
N GLN A 155 18.26 -13.02 10.53
CA GLN A 155 19.20 -14.02 11.07
C GLN A 155 20.39 -13.37 11.82
N LEU A 156 20.76 -12.15 11.43
CA LEU A 156 21.93 -11.47 11.97
C LEU A 156 21.61 -10.63 13.23
N ASN A 157 20.53 -9.84 13.18
CA ASN A 157 20.17 -8.95 14.30
C ASN A 157 18.65 -8.66 14.32
N PRO A 158 17.84 -9.51 14.98
CA PRO A 158 16.38 -9.36 14.96
C PRO A 158 15.87 -8.13 15.72
N GLU A 159 16.57 -7.64 16.75
CA GLU A 159 16.13 -6.47 17.53
C GLU A 159 16.30 -5.18 16.72
N TRP A 160 17.44 -5.02 16.09
CA TRP A 160 17.71 -3.90 15.21
C TRP A 160 16.76 -3.89 14.00
N LEU A 161 16.53 -5.06 13.41
CA LEU A 161 15.60 -5.22 12.31
C LEU A 161 14.18 -4.74 12.66
N SER A 162 13.70 -5.10 13.86
CA SER A 162 12.37 -4.69 14.33
C SER A 162 12.25 -3.17 14.49
N SER A 163 13.34 -2.52 14.91
CA SER A 163 13.39 -1.07 15.04
C SER A 163 13.39 -0.36 13.70
N LEU A 164 14.16 -0.87 12.73
CA LEU A 164 14.19 -0.37 11.36
C LEU A 164 12.85 -0.58 10.66
N GLU A 165 12.24 -1.76 10.81
CA GLU A 165 10.93 -2.07 10.25
C GLU A 165 9.86 -1.10 10.75
N ARG A 166 9.83 -0.81 12.05
CA ARG A 166 8.89 0.15 12.63
C ARG A 166 9.06 1.55 12.04
N ALA A 167 10.30 2.04 11.89
CA ALA A 167 10.57 3.34 11.29
C ALA A 167 10.08 3.40 9.83
N LEU A 168 10.35 2.35 9.05
CA LEU A 168 9.92 2.25 7.67
C LEU A 168 8.38 2.13 7.53
N ASP A 169 7.73 1.42 8.44
CA ASP A 169 6.26 1.33 8.50
C ASP A 169 5.58 2.67 8.77
N GLN A 170 6.24 3.53 9.54
CA GLN A 170 5.79 4.89 9.82
C GLN A 170 6.24 5.90 8.74
N LEU A 171 6.98 5.45 7.72
CA LEU A 171 7.62 6.30 6.70
C LEU A 171 8.57 7.34 7.30
N ASP A 172 9.12 7.06 8.48
CA ASP A 172 10.15 7.88 9.13
C ASP A 172 11.53 7.51 8.56
N PHE A 173 11.82 8.05 7.38
CA PHE A 173 13.06 7.78 6.66
C PHE A 173 14.29 8.37 7.38
N ILE A 174 14.11 9.42 8.20
CA ILE A 174 15.19 9.99 8.99
C ILE A 174 15.61 9.00 10.08
N GLN A 175 14.65 8.45 10.81
CA GLN A 175 14.91 7.46 11.84
C GLN A 175 15.45 6.16 11.25
N ALA A 176 14.92 5.71 10.11
CA ALA A 176 15.41 4.55 9.38
C ALA A 176 16.87 4.74 8.92
N LEU A 177 17.23 5.95 8.46
CA LEU A 177 18.59 6.30 8.07
C LEU A 177 19.57 6.17 9.25
N LEU A 178 19.21 6.71 10.42
CA LEU A 178 20.02 6.61 11.62
C LEU A 178 20.30 5.14 12.03
N TYR A 179 19.27 4.28 11.92
CA TYR A 179 19.45 2.85 12.20
C TYR A 179 20.41 2.18 11.20
N THR A 180 20.32 2.50 9.92
CA THR A 180 21.23 1.93 8.91
C THR A 180 22.67 2.41 9.09
N GLU A 181 22.90 3.67 9.45
CA GLU A 181 24.24 4.22 9.76
C GLU A 181 24.87 3.54 10.97
N GLN A 182 24.11 3.36 12.06
CA GLN A 182 24.58 2.65 13.25
C GLN A 182 25.01 1.22 12.92
N TYR A 183 24.24 0.50 12.12
CA TYR A 183 24.56 -0.88 11.75
C TYR A 183 25.78 -0.98 10.85
N GLN A 184 25.93 -0.09 9.88
CA GLN A 184 27.14 -0.02 9.04
C GLN A 184 28.40 0.26 9.84
N THR A 185 28.29 1.06 10.91
CA THR A 185 29.41 1.34 11.80
C THR A 185 29.81 0.10 12.62
N LEU A 186 28.82 -0.68 13.07
CA LEU A 186 29.05 -1.95 13.79
C LEU A 186 29.74 -2.97 12.90
N LEU A 187 29.32 -3.11 11.63
CA LEU A 187 29.95 -4.03 10.66
C LEU A 187 31.40 -3.66 10.37
N LYS A 188 31.73 -2.36 10.29
CA LYS A 188 33.10 -1.87 10.05
C LYS A 188 34.00 -1.99 11.28
N GLY A 189 33.44 -2.03 12.48
CA GLY A 189 34.20 -2.15 13.75
C GLY A 189 34.47 -3.59 14.17
N SER A 190 33.89 -4.59 13.47
CA SER A 190 34.07 -6.02 13.77
C SER A 190 35.14 -6.69 12.90
N ASN A 191 35.83 -5.95 12.06
CA ASN A 191 37.03 -6.34 11.28
C ASN A 191 38.26 -5.68 11.96
#